data_2f91186e3414c67a23ae7e49a8fc786a
#
_entry.id   2f91186e3414c67a23ae7e49a8fc786a
#
_cell.length_a   1.000
_cell.length_b   1.000
_cell.length_c   1.000
_cell.angle_alpha   90.00
_cell.angle_beta   90.00
_cell.angle_gamma   90.00
#
_symmetry.space_group_name_H-M   'P 1'
#
loop_
_entity.id
_entity.type
_entity.pdbx_description
1 polymer ?
#
loop_
_entity_poly.entity_id
_entity_poly.type
_entity_poly.pdbx_seq_one_letter_code
_entity_poly.pdbx_strand_id
1 'polypeptide(L)'
;MKLWIDDVRPAPKGYVWCKSVNEAKSKILENANTIAKLGEQVRNLDAKGFYDEADHLHMVASNTMLDTIDLDHDAGEYAFDGGDYIKLLDWLETTKPLKWLNIVNFHIHSMNPVGVENMRAIIQKNGWREV
;
A
#
# COMPACT_ATOMS: atom_id res chain seq x y z
N MET A 1 2.92 -7.45 -1.62
CA MET A 1 3.88 -6.31 -1.69
C MET A 1 3.86 -5.54 -0.38
N LYS A 2 5.01 -5.17 0.10
CA LYS A 2 5.16 -4.33 1.30
C LYS A 2 5.87 -3.05 0.94
N LEU A 3 5.33 -1.91 1.36
CA LEU A 3 5.93 -0.59 1.14
C LEU A 3 6.60 -0.08 2.40
N TRP A 4 7.80 0.42 2.23
CA TRP A 4 8.56 1.16 3.24
C TRP A 4 8.67 2.61 2.77
N ILE A 5 8.10 3.54 3.55
CA ILE A 5 8.00 4.95 3.17
C ILE A 5 8.81 5.79 4.15
N ASP A 6 9.98 6.19 3.70
CA ASP A 6 10.96 6.91 4.49
C ASP A 6 11.93 7.63 3.57
N ASP A 7 12.34 8.83 3.93
CA ASP A 7 13.26 9.65 3.13
C ASP A 7 14.74 9.27 3.30
N VAL A 8 15.09 8.70 4.46
CA VAL A 8 16.48 8.46 4.87
C VAL A 8 16.75 7.00 5.19
N ARG A 9 15.89 6.35 5.96
CA ARG A 9 16.12 4.98 6.41
C ARG A 9 15.87 4.00 5.29
N PRO A 10 16.86 3.16 4.92
CA PRO A 10 16.68 2.18 3.86
C PRO A 10 15.63 1.14 4.22
N ALA A 11 14.92 0.69 3.20
CA ALA A 11 13.89 -0.34 3.36
C ALA A 11 14.47 -1.66 3.86
N PRO A 12 13.80 -2.33 4.80
CA PRO A 12 14.17 -3.70 5.17
C PRO A 12 14.02 -4.65 3.99
N LYS A 13 14.68 -5.80 4.07
CA LYS A 13 14.57 -6.83 3.04
C LYS A 13 13.10 -7.22 2.83
N GLY A 14 12.69 -7.31 1.57
CA GLY A 14 11.32 -7.67 1.19
C GLY A 14 10.36 -6.49 1.07
N TYR A 15 10.82 -5.29 1.39
CA TYR A 15 10.03 -4.07 1.22
C TYR A 15 10.45 -3.29 -0.02
N VAL A 16 9.50 -2.62 -0.64
CA VAL A 16 9.76 -1.65 -1.70
C VAL A 16 9.92 -0.28 -1.06
N TRP A 17 11.06 0.36 -1.29
CA TRP A 17 11.36 1.67 -0.73
C TRP A 17 10.75 2.78 -1.57
N CYS A 18 9.90 3.60 -0.95
CA CYS A 18 9.34 4.82 -1.52
C CYS A 18 9.81 6.01 -0.69
N LYS A 19 10.44 6.98 -1.32
CA LYS A 19 10.98 8.15 -0.62
C LYS A 19 10.01 9.32 -0.57
N SER A 20 9.06 9.39 -1.50
CA SER A 20 8.07 10.44 -1.55
C SER A 20 6.64 9.89 -1.55
N VAL A 21 5.69 10.76 -1.21
CA VAL A 21 4.26 10.43 -1.28
C VAL A 21 3.85 10.07 -2.71
N ASN A 22 4.29 10.84 -3.70
CA ASN A 22 3.93 10.59 -5.09
C ASN A 22 4.51 9.28 -5.61
N GLU A 23 5.72 8.91 -5.19
CA GLU A 23 6.30 7.60 -5.51
C GLU A 23 5.46 6.47 -4.92
N ALA A 24 5.04 6.59 -3.66
CA ALA A 24 4.18 5.61 -3.01
C ALA A 24 2.82 5.48 -3.70
N LYS A 25 2.20 6.61 -4.08
CA LYS A 25 0.94 6.61 -4.84
C LYS A 25 1.09 5.83 -6.15
N SER A 26 2.18 6.05 -6.88
CA SER A 26 2.44 5.34 -8.13
C SER A 26 2.55 3.83 -7.92
N LYS A 27 3.26 3.40 -6.89
CA LYS A 27 3.39 1.97 -6.56
C LYS A 27 2.05 1.34 -6.18
N ILE A 28 1.23 2.05 -5.42
CA ILE A 28 -0.10 1.58 -5.03
C ILE A 28 -1.01 1.44 -6.25
N LEU A 29 -1.01 2.43 -7.16
CA LEU A 29 -1.81 2.39 -8.38
C LEU A 29 -1.35 1.28 -9.33
N GLU A 30 -0.04 1.09 -9.50
CA GLU A 30 0.52 -0.03 -10.27
C GLU A 30 0.05 -1.38 -9.70
N ASN A 31 0.08 -1.53 -8.38
CA ASN A 31 -0.37 -2.74 -7.71
C ASN A 31 -1.86 -2.98 -7.94
N ALA A 32 -2.69 -1.95 -7.79
CA ALA A 32 -4.13 -2.03 -8.06
C ALA A 32 -4.40 -2.51 -9.49
N ASN A 33 -3.70 -1.95 -10.48
CA ASN A 33 -3.84 -2.35 -11.89
C ASN A 33 -3.39 -3.78 -12.12
N THR A 34 -2.28 -4.19 -11.55
CA THR A 34 -1.76 -5.57 -11.66
C THR A 34 -2.77 -6.57 -11.10
N ILE A 35 -3.31 -6.31 -9.92
CA ILE A 35 -4.29 -7.19 -9.29
C ILE A 35 -5.59 -7.24 -10.09
N ALA A 36 -6.05 -6.12 -10.63
CA ALA A 36 -7.23 -6.10 -11.50
C ALA A 36 -7.06 -6.97 -12.76
N LYS A 37 -5.90 -6.89 -13.41
CA LYS A 37 -5.57 -7.71 -14.58
C LYS A 37 -5.50 -9.20 -14.25
N LEU A 38 -4.85 -9.54 -13.13
CA LEU A 38 -4.76 -10.93 -12.67
C LEU A 38 -6.15 -11.49 -12.35
N GLY A 39 -7.00 -10.70 -11.70
CA GLY A 39 -8.39 -11.08 -11.41
C GLY A 39 -9.21 -11.35 -12.67
N GLU A 40 -9.04 -10.54 -13.71
CA GLU A 40 -9.69 -10.76 -15.01
C GLU A 40 -9.21 -12.05 -15.66
N GLN A 41 -7.91 -12.32 -15.65
CA GLN A 41 -7.33 -13.55 -16.17
C GLN A 41 -7.85 -14.79 -15.43
N VAL A 42 -7.95 -14.71 -14.10
CA VAL A 42 -8.53 -15.81 -13.29
C VAL A 42 -9.97 -16.08 -13.70
N ARG A 43 -10.80 -15.06 -13.83
CA ARG A 43 -12.20 -15.22 -14.26
C ARG A 43 -12.31 -15.84 -15.64
N ASN A 44 -11.44 -15.44 -16.57
CA ASN A 44 -11.43 -16.00 -17.92
C ASN A 44 -11.03 -17.48 -17.94
N LEU A 45 -10.03 -17.87 -17.14
CA LEU A 45 -9.60 -19.25 -17.01
C LEU A 45 -10.69 -20.12 -16.38
N ASP A 46 -11.34 -19.63 -15.32
CA ASP A 46 -12.46 -20.32 -14.68
C ASP A 46 -13.62 -20.55 -15.67
N ALA A 47 -13.96 -19.52 -16.45
CA ALA A 47 -15.02 -19.62 -17.45
C ALA A 47 -14.74 -20.65 -18.54
N LYS A 48 -13.46 -20.91 -18.83
CA LYS A 48 -13.00 -21.93 -19.80
C LYS A 48 -12.78 -23.31 -19.19
N GLY A 49 -12.93 -23.45 -17.88
CA GLY A 49 -12.71 -24.71 -17.16
C GLY A 49 -11.24 -25.01 -16.87
N PHE A 50 -10.34 -24.03 -17.02
CA PHE A 50 -8.92 -24.18 -16.69
C PHE A 50 -8.67 -23.87 -15.22
N TYR A 51 -9.20 -24.70 -14.33
CA TYR A 51 -9.24 -24.44 -12.89
C TYR A 51 -7.87 -24.47 -12.22
N ASP A 52 -6.98 -25.36 -12.64
CA ASP A 52 -5.64 -25.46 -12.06
C ASP A 52 -4.81 -24.21 -12.39
N GLU A 53 -4.89 -23.73 -13.62
CA GLU A 53 -4.23 -22.49 -14.06
C GLU A 53 -4.83 -21.28 -13.34
N ALA A 54 -6.14 -21.25 -13.17
CA ALA A 54 -6.84 -20.20 -12.43
C ALA A 54 -6.40 -20.15 -10.96
N ASP A 55 -6.30 -21.30 -10.30
CA ASP A 55 -5.86 -21.41 -8.90
C ASP A 55 -4.41 -20.95 -8.74
N HIS A 56 -3.53 -21.32 -9.67
CA HIS A 56 -2.15 -20.86 -9.66
C HIS A 56 -2.07 -19.34 -9.78
N LEU A 57 -2.80 -18.77 -10.72
CA LEU A 57 -2.81 -17.33 -10.95
C LEU A 57 -3.43 -16.55 -9.78
N HIS A 58 -4.44 -17.13 -9.15
CA HIS A 58 -5.03 -16.58 -7.93
C HIS A 58 -4.01 -16.54 -6.79
N MET A 59 -3.20 -17.58 -6.64
CA MET A 59 -2.11 -17.59 -5.65
C MET A 59 -1.07 -16.51 -5.95
N VAL A 60 -0.69 -16.32 -7.22
CA VAL A 60 0.22 -15.25 -7.66
C VAL A 60 -0.36 -13.88 -7.28
N ALA A 61 -1.65 -13.66 -7.54
CA ALA A 61 -2.32 -12.42 -7.18
C ALA A 61 -2.30 -12.17 -5.66
N SER A 62 -2.60 -13.19 -4.86
CA SER A 62 -2.59 -13.08 -3.40
C SER A 62 -1.21 -12.72 -2.85
N ASN A 63 -0.15 -13.26 -3.45
CA ASN A 63 1.23 -12.97 -3.05
C ASN A 63 1.73 -11.61 -3.56
N THR A 64 1.10 -11.04 -4.58
CA THR A 64 1.51 -9.80 -5.23
C THR A 64 0.82 -8.59 -4.64
N MET A 65 -0.43 -8.74 -4.16
CA MET A 65 -1.22 -7.61 -3.67
C MET A 65 -0.56 -6.93 -2.47
N LEU A 66 -0.72 -5.61 -2.41
CA LEU A 66 -0.23 -4.80 -1.31
C LEU A 66 -0.84 -5.29 0.01
N ASP A 67 0.03 -5.64 0.96
CA ASP A 67 -0.39 -6.14 2.28
C ASP A 67 0.08 -5.27 3.44
N THR A 68 1.11 -4.45 3.25
CA THR A 68 1.71 -3.66 4.34
C THR A 68 2.17 -2.30 3.83
N ILE A 69 1.84 -1.26 4.58
CA ILE A 69 2.40 0.09 4.42
C ILE A 69 3.04 0.46 5.75
N ASP A 70 4.37 0.59 5.73
CA ASP A 70 5.17 0.98 6.87
C ASP A 70 5.77 2.36 6.59
N LEU A 71 5.40 3.37 7.38
CA LEU A 71 5.71 4.75 7.02
C LEU A 71 6.22 5.58 8.19
N ASP A 72 7.16 6.48 7.87
CA ASP A 72 7.56 7.60 8.71
C ASP A 72 6.52 8.73 8.60
N HIS A 73 6.72 9.84 9.29
CA HIS A 73 5.87 11.04 9.20
C HIS A 73 6.49 12.11 8.31
N ASP A 74 7.75 12.46 8.56
CA ASP A 74 8.41 13.59 7.90
C ASP A 74 9.10 13.13 6.61
N ALA A 75 8.74 13.75 5.49
CA ALA A 75 9.32 13.43 4.18
C ALA A 75 10.65 14.14 3.91
N GLY A 76 11.07 15.07 4.78
CA GLY A 76 12.35 15.76 4.67
C GLY A 76 12.54 16.42 3.31
N GLU A 77 13.62 16.09 2.63
CA GLU A 77 13.93 16.61 1.28
C GLU A 77 12.91 16.22 0.22
N TYR A 78 12.11 15.18 0.46
CA TYR A 78 11.10 14.68 -0.49
C TYR A 78 9.71 15.28 -0.26
N ALA A 79 9.56 16.21 0.68
CA ALA A 79 8.27 16.87 0.94
C ALA A 79 7.77 17.69 -0.26
N PHE A 80 8.64 18.11 -1.17
CA PHE A 80 8.25 18.78 -2.41
C PHE A 80 7.47 17.87 -3.35
N ASP A 81 7.59 16.55 -3.20
CA ASP A 81 6.98 15.54 -4.06
C ASP A 81 5.78 14.87 -3.38
N GLY A 82 4.82 15.68 -2.96
CA GLY A 82 3.55 15.22 -2.40
C GLY A 82 3.33 15.53 -0.92
N GLY A 83 4.26 16.21 -0.28
CA GLY A 83 4.16 16.61 1.14
C GLY A 83 4.70 15.57 2.11
N ASP A 84 4.43 15.75 3.39
CA ASP A 84 4.74 14.77 4.41
C ASP A 84 3.86 13.52 4.27
N TYR A 85 4.30 12.42 4.85
CA TYR A 85 3.70 11.10 4.57
C TYR A 85 2.26 10.94 5.05
N ILE A 86 1.78 11.79 5.94
CA ILE A 86 0.36 11.85 6.29
C ILE A 86 -0.52 12.12 5.06
N LYS A 87 0.01 12.82 4.06
CA LYS A 87 -0.70 13.10 2.81
C LYS A 87 -1.01 11.83 2.02
N LEU A 88 -0.22 10.77 2.20
CA LEU A 88 -0.55 9.47 1.63
C LEU A 88 -1.82 8.90 2.26
N LEU A 89 -1.96 9.00 3.57
CA LEU A 89 -3.15 8.54 4.29
C LEU A 89 -4.39 9.35 3.88
N ASP A 90 -4.26 10.67 3.74
CA ASP A 90 -5.32 11.54 3.24
C ASP A 90 -5.77 11.11 1.84
N TRP A 91 -4.83 10.81 0.97
CA TRP A 91 -5.12 10.36 -0.39
C TRP A 91 -5.79 8.99 -0.41
N LEU A 92 -5.34 8.04 0.40
CA LEU A 92 -5.96 6.72 0.53
C LEU A 92 -7.41 6.83 1.03
N GLU A 93 -7.65 7.69 2.01
CA GLU A 93 -8.98 7.94 2.56
C GLU A 93 -9.94 8.52 1.50
N THR A 94 -9.46 9.46 0.70
CA THR A 94 -10.27 10.19 -0.29
C THR A 94 -10.46 9.39 -1.57
N THR A 95 -9.39 8.81 -2.09
CA THR A 95 -9.37 8.15 -3.41
C THR A 95 -9.81 6.69 -3.35
N LYS A 96 -9.52 6.00 -2.25
CA LYS A 96 -9.82 4.58 -2.06
C LYS A 96 -9.36 3.73 -3.25
N PRO A 97 -8.05 3.77 -3.58
CA PRO A 97 -7.53 3.14 -4.79
C PRO A 97 -7.50 1.61 -4.75
N LEU A 98 -7.63 1.02 -3.56
CA LEU A 98 -7.60 -0.42 -3.33
C LEU A 98 -8.93 -0.88 -2.72
N LYS A 99 -9.52 -1.93 -3.31
CA LYS A 99 -10.74 -2.55 -2.76
C LYS A 99 -10.51 -3.28 -1.44
N TRP A 100 -9.24 -3.66 -1.17
CA TRP A 100 -8.85 -4.43 0.02
C TRP A 100 -8.08 -3.60 1.07
N LEU A 101 -8.26 -2.29 1.07
CA LEU A 101 -7.54 -1.40 1.99
C LEU A 101 -7.80 -1.74 3.47
N ASN A 102 -8.96 -2.28 3.77
CA ASN A 102 -9.35 -2.69 5.12
C ASN A 102 -8.54 -3.87 5.67
N ILE A 103 -7.83 -4.62 4.83
CA ILE A 103 -6.97 -5.74 5.25
C ILE A 103 -5.48 -5.42 5.07
N VAL A 104 -5.13 -4.23 4.59
CA VAL A 104 -3.75 -3.75 4.55
C VAL A 104 -3.30 -3.42 5.97
N ASN A 105 -2.10 -3.88 6.32
CA ASN A 105 -1.48 -3.57 7.61
C ASN A 105 -0.77 -2.23 7.53
N PHE A 106 -1.08 -1.33 8.44
CA PHE A 106 -0.39 -0.04 8.59
C PHE A 106 0.52 -0.09 9.81
N HIS A 107 1.77 0.31 9.64
CA HIS A 107 2.73 0.48 10.72
C HIS A 107 3.38 1.85 10.61
N ILE A 108 3.50 2.55 11.73
CA ILE A 108 4.12 3.88 11.79
C ILE A 108 5.43 3.75 12.56
N HIS A 109 6.55 4.03 11.88
CA HIS A 109 7.88 3.95 12.48
C HIS A 109 8.51 5.33 12.74
N SER A 110 7.69 6.33 12.98
CA SER A 110 8.13 7.71 13.21
C SER A 110 8.53 7.97 14.66
N MET A 111 9.49 8.88 14.84
CA MET A 111 9.89 9.44 16.14
C MET A 111 9.16 10.74 16.47
N ASN A 112 8.23 11.20 15.66
CA ASN A 112 7.45 12.42 15.86
C ASN A 112 6.12 12.09 16.55
N PRO A 113 5.98 12.32 17.88
CA PRO A 113 4.77 11.89 18.62
C PRO A 113 3.47 12.53 18.11
N VAL A 114 3.52 13.82 17.76
CA VAL A 114 2.34 14.54 17.23
C VAL A 114 1.96 14.00 15.85
N GLY A 115 2.94 13.78 14.98
CA GLY A 115 2.74 13.19 13.67
C GLY A 115 2.15 11.79 13.75
N VAL A 116 2.66 10.95 14.64
CA VAL A 116 2.15 9.60 14.89
C VAL A 116 0.67 9.66 15.33
N GLU A 117 0.32 10.53 16.26
CA GLU A 117 -1.07 10.67 16.69
C GLU A 117 -2.01 11.08 15.56
N ASN A 118 -1.59 12.04 14.73
CA ASN A 118 -2.40 12.51 13.61
C ASN A 118 -2.61 11.42 12.57
N MET A 119 -1.57 10.67 12.25
CA MET A 119 -1.65 9.53 11.32
C MET A 119 -2.52 8.41 11.87
N ARG A 120 -2.35 8.09 13.14
CA ARG A 120 -3.16 7.06 13.83
C ARG A 120 -4.64 7.43 13.86
N ALA A 121 -4.97 8.72 14.03
CA ALA A 121 -6.35 9.19 13.99
C ALA A 121 -7.03 8.89 12.64
N ILE A 122 -6.31 9.04 11.53
CA ILE A 122 -6.84 8.70 10.20
C ILE A 122 -7.04 7.19 10.07
N ILE A 123 -6.07 6.41 10.50
CA ILE A 123 -6.14 4.94 10.47
C ILE A 123 -7.35 4.45 11.26
N GLN A 124 -7.54 4.94 12.48
CA GLN A 124 -8.65 4.56 13.35
C GLN A 124 -10.01 5.01 12.80
N LYS A 125 -10.09 6.23 12.29
CA LYS A 125 -11.32 6.77 11.68
C LYS A 125 -11.83 5.91 10.55
N ASN A 126 -10.94 5.35 9.75
CA ASN A 126 -11.28 4.53 8.60
C ASN A 126 -11.42 3.04 8.93
N GLY A 127 -11.18 2.63 10.15
CA GLY A 127 -11.21 1.23 10.54
C GLY A 127 -10.09 0.40 9.92
N TRP A 128 -9.00 1.03 9.50
CA TRP A 128 -7.84 0.34 8.94
C TRP A 128 -7.05 -0.38 10.05
N ARG A 129 -6.29 -1.39 9.65
CA ARG A 129 -5.55 -2.23 10.59
C ARG A 129 -4.18 -1.61 10.90
N GLU A 130 -3.95 -1.19 12.14
CA GLU A 130 -2.63 -0.80 12.61
C GLU A 130 -1.94 -1.99 13.29
N VAL A 131 -0.69 -2.22 12.97
CA VAL A 131 0.13 -3.31 13.53
C VAL A 131 1.39 -2.81 14.23
#